data_0360c60fc8bb879d7d18d70191401e73
#
_entry.id   0360c60fc8bb879d7d18d70191401e73
#
_cell.length_a   1.000
_cell.length_b   1.000
_cell.length_c   1.000
_cell.angle_alpha   90.00
_cell.angle_beta   90.00
_cell.angle_gamma   90.00
#
_symmetry.space_group_name_H-M   'P 1'
#
loop_
_entity.id
_entity.type
_entity.pdbx_description
1 polymer ?
#
loop_
_entity_poly.entity_id
_entity_poly.type
_entity_poly.pdbx_seq_one_letter_code
_entity_poly.pdbx_strand_id
1 'polypeptide(L)'
;MKKFLKSVIKLFTVLAGMIAIAFVLSNLRPVDLQDKAAQLKSYCAQHGYNTDYGILVDYGRFSLQRRLYVYDFNKNEIVLKSLSGHGSGGDSTILTADFSNEHGSHCSSLGHYKVGRHRCMYNRPAIPAVELSGLDKTNSNAMSRGILLHPSAGPLSWGCVTLPVFRYHQLSELLKTQKDMIMWVYE
;
A
#
# COMPACT_ATOMS: atom_id res chain seq x y z
N MET A 1 -45.91 6.55 13.50
CA MET A 1 -44.78 7.11 12.72
C MET A 1 -43.56 7.41 13.60
N LYS A 2 -43.61 8.26 14.65
CA LYS A 2 -42.46 8.63 15.50
C LYS A 2 -41.80 7.44 16.24
N LYS A 3 -42.56 6.44 16.74
CA LYS A 3 -42.01 5.25 17.39
C LYS A 3 -41.26 4.34 16.41
N PHE A 4 -41.79 4.15 15.19
CA PHE A 4 -41.15 3.36 14.15
C PHE A 4 -39.79 4.00 13.71
N LEU A 5 -39.78 5.32 13.48
CA LEU A 5 -38.56 6.05 13.12
C LEU A 5 -37.48 5.93 14.20
N LYS A 6 -37.84 6.04 15.51
CA LYS A 6 -36.91 5.84 16.63
C LYS A 6 -36.31 4.42 16.65
N SER A 7 -37.14 3.38 16.39
CA SER A 7 -36.66 2.00 16.31
C SER A 7 -35.65 1.80 15.12
N VAL A 8 -35.97 2.38 13.98
CA VAL A 8 -35.06 2.31 12.78
C VAL A 8 -33.74 3.00 13.11
N ILE A 9 -33.78 4.22 13.68
CA ILE A 9 -32.56 4.93 14.07
C ILE A 9 -31.74 4.11 15.07
N LYS A 10 -32.37 3.54 16.10
CA LYS A 10 -31.66 2.69 17.08
C LYS A 10 -30.99 1.47 16.40
N LEU A 11 -31.69 0.82 15.48
CA LEU A 11 -31.14 -0.32 14.75
C LEU A 11 -29.89 0.08 13.93
N PHE A 12 -29.96 1.21 13.22
CA PHE A 12 -28.83 1.73 12.44
C PHE A 12 -27.63 2.09 13.34
N THR A 13 -27.88 2.69 14.51
CA THR A 13 -26.83 3.04 15.47
C THR A 13 -26.13 1.79 16.00
N VAL A 14 -26.89 0.75 16.33
CA VAL A 14 -26.33 -0.53 16.82
C VAL A 14 -25.52 -1.21 15.72
N LEU A 15 -26.03 -1.26 14.49
CA LEU A 15 -25.33 -1.85 13.35
C LEU A 15 -24.01 -1.10 13.04
N ALA A 16 -24.06 0.24 13.03
CA ALA A 16 -22.86 1.06 12.84
C ALA A 16 -21.82 0.83 13.95
N GLY A 17 -22.28 0.69 15.20
CA GLY A 17 -21.40 0.35 16.33
C GLY A 17 -20.75 -1.02 16.17
N MET A 18 -21.51 -2.05 15.76
CA MET A 18 -20.96 -3.38 15.50
C MET A 18 -19.93 -3.39 14.37
N ILE A 19 -20.20 -2.65 13.27
CA ILE A 19 -19.27 -2.51 12.15
C ILE A 19 -17.97 -1.82 12.62
N ALA A 20 -18.10 -0.74 13.41
CA ALA A 20 -16.93 -0.04 13.95
C ALA A 20 -16.09 -0.95 14.87
N ILE A 21 -16.72 -1.73 15.73
CA ILE A 21 -16.04 -2.69 16.61
C ILE A 21 -15.36 -3.78 15.79
N ALA A 22 -16.05 -4.39 14.81
CA ALA A 22 -15.47 -5.39 13.93
C ALA A 22 -14.25 -4.85 13.16
N PHE A 23 -14.33 -3.61 12.68
CA PHE A 23 -13.24 -2.90 12.03
C PHE A 23 -12.03 -2.70 12.96
N VAL A 24 -12.26 -2.23 14.19
CA VAL A 24 -11.20 -2.06 15.20
C VAL A 24 -10.55 -3.41 15.51
N LEU A 25 -11.34 -4.46 15.76
CA LEU A 25 -10.84 -5.79 16.05
C LEU A 25 -10.02 -6.36 14.89
N SER A 26 -10.43 -6.13 13.64
CA SER A 26 -9.68 -6.58 12.46
C SER A 26 -8.32 -5.90 12.32
N ASN A 27 -8.19 -4.65 12.77
CA ASN A 27 -6.91 -3.92 12.79
C ASN A 27 -6.00 -4.31 13.96
N LEU A 28 -6.56 -4.87 15.03
CA LEU A 28 -5.80 -5.35 16.20
C LEU A 28 -5.27 -6.77 16.01
N ARG A 29 -5.80 -7.54 15.05
CA ARG A 29 -5.29 -8.90 14.79
C ARG A 29 -3.83 -8.83 14.35
N PRO A 30 -2.95 -9.68 14.91
CA PRO A 30 -1.60 -9.83 14.41
C PRO A 30 -1.64 -10.15 12.92
N VAL A 31 -0.80 -9.47 12.14
CA VAL A 31 -0.61 -9.78 10.72
C VAL A 31 0.63 -10.66 10.64
N ASP A 32 0.43 -11.91 10.30
CA ASP A 32 1.53 -12.81 9.99
C ASP A 32 1.93 -12.60 8.53
N LEU A 33 3.14 -12.12 8.33
CA LEU A 33 3.74 -11.86 7.01
C LEU A 33 4.96 -12.74 6.76
N GLN A 34 5.25 -13.70 7.63
CA GLN A 34 6.49 -14.48 7.55
C GLN A 34 6.64 -15.19 6.21
N ASP A 35 5.58 -15.84 5.74
CA ASP A 35 5.59 -16.54 4.44
C ASP A 35 5.79 -15.58 3.27
N LYS A 36 5.09 -14.43 3.28
CA LYS A 36 5.24 -13.40 2.23
C LYS A 36 6.62 -12.76 2.27
N ALA A 37 7.16 -12.50 3.46
CA ALA A 37 8.50 -11.96 3.64
C ALA A 37 9.58 -12.96 3.19
N ALA A 38 9.42 -14.26 3.49
CA ALA A 38 10.33 -15.30 3.03
C ALA A 38 10.33 -15.42 1.50
N GLN A 39 9.15 -15.37 0.86
CA GLN A 39 9.03 -15.37 -0.59
C GLN A 39 9.72 -14.14 -1.20
N LEU A 40 9.48 -12.93 -0.65
CA LEU A 40 10.12 -11.71 -1.12
C LEU A 40 11.63 -11.75 -0.93
N LYS A 41 12.14 -12.22 0.22
CA LYS A 41 13.58 -12.40 0.48
C LYS A 41 14.21 -13.34 -0.55
N SER A 42 13.55 -14.48 -0.82
CA SER A 42 14.01 -15.44 -1.84
C SER A 42 14.08 -14.82 -3.23
N TYR A 43 13.03 -14.07 -3.61
CA TYR A 43 13.03 -13.32 -4.86
C TYR A 43 14.20 -12.33 -4.94
N CYS A 44 14.42 -11.55 -3.88
CA CYS A 44 15.54 -10.59 -3.80
C CYS A 44 16.89 -11.29 -3.96
N ALA A 45 17.11 -12.41 -3.27
CA ALA A 45 18.35 -13.16 -3.35
C ALA A 45 18.62 -13.71 -4.75
N GLN A 46 17.58 -14.23 -5.43
CA GLN A 46 17.70 -14.78 -6.80
C GLN A 46 18.03 -13.72 -7.84
N HIS A 47 17.63 -12.46 -7.62
CA HIS A 47 17.78 -11.37 -8.59
C HIS A 47 18.84 -10.32 -8.17
N GLY A 48 19.58 -10.56 -7.09
CA GLY A 48 20.66 -9.65 -6.63
C GLY A 48 20.15 -8.33 -6.04
N TYR A 49 18.94 -8.33 -5.46
CA TYR A 49 18.37 -7.20 -4.75
C TYR A 49 18.66 -7.23 -3.24
N ASN A 50 18.22 -6.19 -2.52
CA ASN A 50 18.40 -6.06 -1.09
C ASN A 50 17.77 -7.24 -0.33
N THR A 51 18.55 -7.93 0.49
CA THR A 51 18.12 -9.06 1.33
C THR A 51 18.04 -8.72 2.81
N ASP A 52 18.25 -7.45 3.19
CA ASP A 52 18.10 -6.98 4.55
C ASP A 52 16.69 -6.49 4.82
N TYR A 53 16.08 -5.78 3.84
CA TYR A 53 14.74 -5.19 3.95
C TYR A 53 13.92 -5.39 2.68
N GLY A 54 12.60 -5.51 2.87
CA GLY A 54 11.62 -5.51 1.78
C GLY A 54 10.36 -4.76 2.16
N ILE A 55 9.57 -4.36 1.16
CA ILE A 55 8.28 -3.69 1.35
C ILE A 55 7.19 -4.62 0.84
N LEU A 56 6.20 -4.90 1.68
CA LEU A 56 5.03 -5.72 1.37
C LEU A 56 3.80 -4.82 1.37
N VAL A 57 3.02 -4.86 0.29
CA VAL A 57 1.77 -4.09 0.16
C VAL A 57 0.63 -5.04 -0.18
N ASP A 58 -0.23 -5.27 0.81
CA ASP A 58 -1.38 -6.18 0.74
C ASP A 58 -2.64 -5.41 0.34
N TYR A 59 -2.94 -5.35 -0.96
CA TYR A 59 -4.14 -4.69 -1.47
C TYR A 59 -5.40 -5.54 -1.42
N GLY A 60 -5.33 -6.81 -1.01
CA GLY A 60 -6.48 -7.60 -0.60
C GLY A 60 -7.14 -7.09 0.70
N ARG A 61 -6.43 -6.26 1.48
CA ARG A 61 -6.98 -5.58 2.66
C ARG A 61 -7.63 -4.26 2.30
N PHE A 62 -8.65 -3.86 3.07
CA PHE A 62 -9.28 -2.55 2.91
C PHE A 62 -8.30 -1.38 3.14
N SER A 63 -8.48 -0.28 2.40
CA SER A 63 -7.61 0.90 2.47
C SER A 63 -7.52 1.56 3.85
N LEU A 64 -8.54 1.38 4.69
CA LEU A 64 -8.57 1.87 6.07
C LEU A 64 -7.81 0.97 7.05
N GLN A 65 -7.32 -0.19 6.60
CA GLN A 65 -6.47 -1.08 7.38
C GLN A 65 -5.00 -0.82 7.04
N ARG A 66 -4.11 -1.15 8.00
CA ARG A 66 -2.67 -1.17 7.69
C ARG A 66 -2.42 -2.29 6.71
N ARG A 67 -1.85 -1.96 5.56
CA ARG A 67 -1.62 -2.88 4.45
C ARG A 67 -0.30 -2.64 3.71
N LEU A 68 0.52 -1.68 4.17
CA LEU A 68 1.91 -1.53 3.75
C LEU A 68 2.81 -1.81 4.96
N TYR A 69 3.80 -2.66 4.74
CA TYR A 69 4.73 -3.13 5.76
C TYR A 69 6.16 -3.04 5.24
N VAL A 70 7.09 -2.56 6.06
CA VAL A 70 8.52 -2.75 5.84
C VAL A 70 8.97 -3.86 6.75
N TYR A 71 9.61 -4.86 6.18
CA TYR A 71 10.06 -6.06 6.87
C TYR A 71 11.59 -6.09 6.93
N ASP A 72 12.13 -6.29 8.13
CA ASP A 72 13.54 -6.59 8.35
C ASP A 72 13.72 -8.11 8.26
N PHE A 73 14.37 -8.57 7.19
CA PHE A 73 14.54 -9.98 6.91
C PHE A 73 15.56 -10.65 7.85
N ASN A 74 16.47 -9.88 8.46
CA ASN A 74 17.48 -10.40 9.36
C ASN A 74 16.92 -10.62 10.77
N LYS A 75 16.06 -9.69 11.23
CA LYS A 75 15.39 -9.81 12.52
C LYS A 75 14.07 -10.57 12.47
N ASN A 76 13.56 -10.82 11.26
CA ASN A 76 12.27 -11.45 11.02
C ASN A 76 11.11 -10.69 11.67
N GLU A 77 11.10 -9.36 11.52
CA GLU A 77 10.12 -8.48 12.15
C GLU A 77 9.64 -7.33 11.23
N ILE A 78 8.44 -6.83 11.51
CA ILE A 78 7.89 -5.65 10.85
C ILE A 78 8.46 -4.40 11.54
N VAL A 79 9.27 -3.60 10.82
CA VAL A 79 9.85 -2.36 11.35
C VAL A 79 9.00 -1.11 11.07
N LEU A 80 8.13 -1.18 10.06
CA LEU A 80 7.15 -0.13 9.77
C LEU A 80 5.86 -0.74 9.27
N LYS A 81 4.72 -0.23 9.75
CA LYS A 81 3.38 -0.57 9.25
C LYS A 81 2.56 0.70 9.02
N SER A 82 1.85 0.75 7.88
CA SER A 82 1.13 1.94 7.44
C SER A 82 -0.18 1.60 6.73
N LEU A 83 -1.09 2.58 6.70
CA LEU A 83 -2.09 2.66 5.65
C LEU A 83 -1.40 2.87 4.31
N SER A 84 -2.05 2.48 3.23
CA SER A 84 -1.59 2.77 1.87
C SER A 84 -2.79 3.09 0.98
N GLY A 85 -2.66 4.13 0.17
CA GLY A 85 -3.63 4.41 -0.90
C GLY A 85 -3.32 3.57 -2.13
N HIS A 86 -4.31 3.45 -3.01
CA HIS A 86 -4.28 2.71 -4.28
C HIS A 86 -4.89 3.51 -5.42
N GLY A 87 -4.81 2.99 -6.64
CA GLY A 87 -5.39 3.59 -7.84
C GLY A 87 -6.91 3.70 -7.78
N SER A 88 -7.46 4.76 -8.36
CA SER A 88 -8.90 5.06 -8.38
C SER A 88 -9.63 4.51 -9.61
N GLY A 89 -8.91 3.85 -10.52
CA GLY A 89 -9.48 3.37 -11.77
C GLY A 89 -10.16 2.02 -11.68
N GLY A 90 -10.79 1.60 -12.78
CA GLY A 90 -11.56 0.34 -12.84
C GLY A 90 -12.72 0.34 -11.85
N ASP A 91 -12.96 -0.80 -11.23
CA ASP A 91 -13.97 -0.98 -10.18
C ASP A 91 -13.43 -0.66 -8.77
N SER A 92 -12.30 0.06 -8.68
CA SER A 92 -11.76 0.52 -7.40
C SER A 92 -12.77 1.39 -6.65
N THR A 93 -12.86 1.17 -5.36
CA THR A 93 -13.65 2.00 -4.44
C THR A 93 -12.72 2.72 -3.46
N ILE A 94 -13.27 3.53 -2.57
CA ILE A 94 -12.49 4.09 -1.46
C ILE A 94 -11.87 3.01 -0.53
N LEU A 95 -12.42 1.80 -0.54
CA LEU A 95 -12.01 0.70 0.34
C LEU A 95 -11.18 -0.37 -0.36
N THR A 96 -11.49 -0.68 -1.62
CA THR A 96 -10.95 -1.81 -2.37
C THR A 96 -10.26 -1.34 -3.64
N ALA A 97 -9.18 -2.02 -4.03
CA ALA A 97 -8.44 -1.75 -5.25
C ALA A 97 -8.91 -2.67 -6.39
N ASP A 98 -8.92 -2.14 -7.60
CA ASP A 98 -8.89 -2.90 -8.85
C ASP A 98 -7.52 -2.71 -9.52
N PHE A 99 -7.12 -3.65 -10.39
CA PHE A 99 -5.77 -3.75 -10.90
C PHE A 99 -5.71 -3.74 -12.42
N SER A 100 -4.79 -2.94 -12.95
CA SER A 100 -4.50 -2.89 -14.37
C SER A 100 -3.09 -2.35 -14.62
N ASN A 101 -2.43 -2.87 -15.65
CA ASN A 101 -1.14 -2.34 -16.13
C ASN A 101 -1.32 -1.40 -17.33
N GLU A 102 -2.54 -1.17 -17.80
CA GLU A 102 -2.85 -0.35 -18.98
C GLU A 102 -2.59 1.14 -18.72
N HIS A 103 -2.05 1.83 -19.74
CA HIS A 103 -1.90 3.28 -19.70
C HIS A 103 -3.26 3.98 -19.56
N GLY A 104 -3.34 4.98 -18.68
CA GLY A 104 -4.57 5.73 -18.44
C GLY A 104 -5.64 5.01 -17.62
N SER A 105 -5.41 3.76 -17.21
CA SER A 105 -6.37 3.01 -16.37
C SER A 105 -6.59 3.61 -14.99
N HIS A 106 -5.64 4.38 -14.47
CA HIS A 106 -5.59 4.89 -13.09
C HIS A 106 -5.66 3.79 -12.01
N CYS A 107 -5.59 2.52 -12.36
CA CYS A 107 -5.53 1.40 -11.43
C CYS A 107 -4.12 1.23 -10.86
N SER A 108 -4.01 0.64 -9.68
CA SER A 108 -2.76 0.04 -9.22
C SER A 108 -2.40 -1.20 -10.06
N SER A 109 -1.15 -1.63 -10.02
CA SER A 109 -0.72 -2.88 -10.66
C SER A 109 -0.12 -3.81 -9.60
N LEU A 110 -0.38 -5.10 -9.72
CA LEU A 110 0.23 -6.14 -8.87
C LEU A 110 1.64 -6.46 -9.34
N GLY A 111 2.48 -6.96 -8.44
CA GLY A 111 3.80 -7.50 -8.75
C GLY A 111 4.93 -6.84 -7.96
N HIS A 112 6.16 -7.21 -8.32
CA HIS A 112 7.37 -6.69 -7.71
C HIS A 112 7.78 -5.37 -8.38
N TYR A 113 8.22 -4.42 -7.54
CA TYR A 113 8.73 -3.14 -7.98
C TYR A 113 10.11 -2.91 -7.41
N LYS A 114 11.06 -2.50 -8.23
CA LYS A 114 12.30 -1.92 -7.75
C LYS A 114 12.01 -0.51 -7.24
N VAL A 115 12.37 -0.24 -6.00
CA VAL A 115 12.30 1.10 -5.39
C VAL A 115 13.50 1.89 -5.88
N GLY A 116 13.24 2.94 -6.62
CA GLY A 116 14.24 3.69 -7.37
C GLY A 116 14.68 4.98 -6.68
N ARG A 117 14.91 6.02 -7.49
CA ARG A 117 15.46 7.29 -7.04
C ARG A 117 14.43 8.17 -6.35
N HIS A 118 14.89 8.93 -5.36
CA HIS A 118 14.12 10.05 -4.81
C HIS A 118 13.95 11.15 -5.87
N ARG A 119 12.75 11.69 -5.98
CA ARG A 119 12.38 12.80 -6.86
C ARG A 119 11.24 13.60 -6.27
N CYS A 120 10.83 14.65 -6.96
CA CYS A 120 9.57 15.35 -6.68
C CYS A 120 8.48 14.91 -7.65
N MET A 121 7.23 15.01 -7.25
CA MET A 121 6.09 14.78 -8.14
C MET A 121 6.06 15.81 -9.27
N TYR A 122 5.48 15.44 -10.40
CA TYR A 122 5.32 16.28 -11.59
C TYR A 122 4.86 17.69 -11.24
N ASN A 123 5.66 18.70 -11.63
CA ASN A 123 5.38 20.13 -11.45
C ASN A 123 4.99 20.57 -10.02
N ARG A 124 5.25 19.74 -9.02
CA ARG A 124 5.02 20.04 -7.59
C ARG A 124 6.27 19.74 -6.78
N PRO A 125 7.28 20.63 -6.82
CA PRO A 125 8.57 20.38 -6.15
C PRO A 125 8.45 20.19 -4.63
N ALA A 126 7.34 20.62 -4.01
CA ALA A 126 7.08 20.44 -2.58
C ALA A 126 6.62 19.01 -2.21
N ILE A 127 6.26 18.14 -3.18
CA ILE A 127 5.80 16.79 -2.88
C ILE A 127 6.92 15.79 -3.23
N PRO A 128 7.62 15.26 -2.21
CA PRO A 128 8.65 14.27 -2.43
C PRO A 128 8.03 12.94 -2.91
N ALA A 129 8.76 12.21 -3.73
CA ALA A 129 8.34 10.93 -4.24
C ALA A 129 9.55 10.00 -4.47
N VAL A 130 9.28 8.71 -4.66
CA VAL A 130 10.27 7.71 -5.04
C VAL A 130 9.77 6.99 -6.29
N GLU A 131 10.64 6.79 -7.27
CA GLU A 131 10.33 6.05 -8.50
C GLU A 131 10.06 4.58 -8.20
N LEU A 132 9.10 4.01 -8.92
CA LEU A 132 8.78 2.58 -8.88
C LEU A 132 8.93 2.00 -10.29
N SER A 133 9.86 1.06 -10.45
CA SER A 133 10.05 0.33 -11.70
C SER A 133 9.44 -1.06 -11.58
N GLY A 134 8.45 -1.37 -12.41
CA GLY A 134 7.83 -2.69 -12.44
C GLY A 134 8.78 -3.76 -12.95
N LEU A 135 8.81 -4.91 -12.30
CA LEU A 135 9.69 -6.03 -12.59
C LEU A 135 8.93 -7.24 -13.17
N ASP A 136 7.61 -7.23 -13.08
CA ASP A 136 6.74 -8.29 -13.56
C ASP A 136 5.93 -7.85 -14.79
N LYS A 137 5.39 -8.80 -15.54
CA LYS A 137 4.49 -8.50 -16.67
C LYS A 137 3.26 -7.70 -16.25
N THR A 138 2.76 -7.94 -15.04
CA THR A 138 1.59 -7.31 -14.45
C THR A 138 1.79 -5.83 -14.10
N ASN A 139 3.04 -5.34 -14.06
CA ASN A 139 3.38 -3.95 -13.77
C ASN A 139 4.48 -3.37 -14.68
N SER A 140 4.76 -4.01 -15.81
CA SER A 140 5.82 -3.61 -16.74
C SER A 140 5.72 -2.17 -17.24
N ASN A 141 4.51 -1.60 -17.26
CA ASN A 141 4.27 -0.21 -17.67
C ASN A 141 4.40 0.81 -16.52
N ALA A 142 4.81 0.38 -15.32
CA ALA A 142 4.84 1.27 -14.14
C ALA A 142 5.65 2.55 -14.38
N MET A 143 6.85 2.45 -14.96
CA MET A 143 7.69 3.62 -15.24
C MET A 143 7.06 4.56 -16.27
N SER A 144 6.58 4.04 -17.39
CA SER A 144 5.97 4.84 -18.46
C SER A 144 4.61 5.43 -18.05
N ARG A 145 3.91 4.78 -17.11
CA ARG A 145 2.71 5.30 -16.45
C ARG A 145 3.00 6.34 -15.37
N GLY A 146 4.27 6.53 -14.98
CA GLY A 146 4.66 7.45 -13.92
C GLY A 146 4.22 7.00 -12.52
N ILE A 147 4.21 5.69 -12.26
CA ILE A 147 3.85 5.15 -10.95
C ILE A 147 4.95 5.45 -9.94
N LEU A 148 4.56 6.05 -8.82
CA LEU A 148 5.44 6.54 -7.77
C LEU A 148 4.98 6.04 -6.39
N LEU A 149 5.91 6.05 -5.45
CA LEU A 149 5.64 6.01 -4.02
C LEU A 149 5.70 7.44 -3.49
N HIS A 150 4.61 7.97 -2.91
CA HIS A 150 4.58 9.36 -2.44
C HIS A 150 3.62 9.57 -1.25
N PRO A 151 3.77 10.69 -0.49
CA PRO A 151 2.83 11.01 0.57
C PRO A 151 1.47 11.43 0.02
N SER A 152 0.39 11.04 0.72
CA SER A 152 -0.97 11.48 0.44
C SER A 152 -1.79 11.53 1.72
N ALA A 153 -2.80 12.40 1.75
CA ALA A 153 -3.80 12.45 2.81
C ALA A 153 -4.99 11.52 2.54
N GLY A 154 -5.22 11.12 1.28
CA GLY A 154 -6.36 10.30 0.87
C GLY A 154 -5.98 8.87 0.49
N PRO A 155 -6.97 7.97 0.42
CA PRO A 155 -6.76 6.56 0.09
C PRO A 155 -6.64 6.29 -1.42
N LEU A 156 -6.94 7.28 -2.27
CA LEU A 156 -6.97 7.12 -3.73
C LEU A 156 -5.87 7.92 -4.43
N SER A 157 -5.35 7.36 -5.51
CA SER A 157 -4.35 7.93 -6.40
C SER A 157 -4.70 7.62 -7.87
N TRP A 158 -3.81 7.94 -8.80
CA TRP A 158 -3.90 7.51 -10.20
C TRP A 158 -2.97 6.31 -10.49
N GLY A 159 -2.99 5.33 -9.59
CA GLY A 159 -2.18 4.12 -9.68
C GLY A 159 -0.96 4.10 -8.77
N CYS A 160 -0.53 5.24 -8.25
CA CYS A 160 0.60 5.35 -7.34
C CYS A 160 0.33 4.65 -6.00
N VAL A 161 1.39 4.18 -5.36
CA VAL A 161 1.37 3.71 -3.97
C VAL A 161 1.56 4.91 -3.05
N THR A 162 0.62 5.14 -2.14
CA THR A 162 0.68 6.33 -1.27
C THR A 162 0.68 5.97 0.22
N LEU A 163 1.26 6.84 1.03
CA LEU A 163 1.28 6.72 2.49
C LEU A 163 0.89 8.05 3.15
N PRO A 164 0.40 8.03 4.40
CA PRO A 164 0.35 9.23 5.22
C PRO A 164 1.72 9.90 5.32
N VAL A 165 1.75 11.23 5.29
CA VAL A 165 2.98 12.06 5.24
C VAL A 165 4.04 11.59 6.25
N PHE A 166 3.65 11.40 7.51
CA PHE A 166 4.57 10.97 8.56
C PHE A 166 5.20 9.59 8.26
N ARG A 167 4.41 8.64 7.76
CA ARG A 167 4.89 7.29 7.41
C ARG A 167 5.78 7.31 6.18
N TYR A 168 5.45 8.17 5.20
CA TYR A 168 6.31 8.37 4.05
C TYR A 168 7.70 8.89 4.47
N HIS A 169 7.77 9.88 5.38
CA HIS A 169 9.06 10.38 5.87
C HIS A 169 9.88 9.27 6.57
N GLN A 170 9.26 8.46 7.43
CA GLN A 170 9.96 7.34 8.07
C GLN A 170 10.52 6.34 7.04
N LEU A 171 9.72 5.96 6.05
CA LEU A 171 10.16 5.06 4.97
C LEU A 171 11.24 5.72 4.11
N SER A 172 11.08 6.99 3.77
CA SER A 172 12.05 7.75 2.97
C SER A 172 13.44 7.80 3.61
N GLU A 173 13.53 7.96 4.94
CA GLU A 173 14.82 7.92 5.63
C GLU A 173 15.48 6.52 5.53
N LEU A 174 14.71 5.45 5.65
CA LEU A 174 15.24 4.10 5.44
C LEU A 174 15.75 3.91 4.01
N LEU A 175 15.00 4.38 3.00
CA LEU A 175 15.36 4.27 1.59
C LEU A 175 16.62 5.04 1.21
N LYS A 176 17.05 6.02 1.99
CA LYS A 176 18.33 6.71 1.78
C LYS A 176 19.54 5.81 2.08
N THR A 177 19.38 4.91 3.03
CA THR A 177 20.44 4.00 3.50
C THR A 177 20.35 2.62 2.88
N GLN A 178 19.14 2.15 2.55
CA GLN A 178 18.86 0.83 1.99
C GLN A 178 18.59 0.94 0.49
N LYS A 179 19.59 0.58 -0.31
CA LYS A 179 19.48 0.60 -1.78
C LYS A 179 18.90 -0.70 -2.31
N ASP A 180 18.39 -0.64 -3.54
CA ASP A 180 17.88 -1.79 -4.30
C ASP A 180 16.81 -2.60 -3.56
N MET A 181 16.01 -1.93 -2.71
CA MET A 181 14.87 -2.55 -2.05
C MET A 181 13.79 -2.91 -3.07
N ILE A 182 13.13 -4.03 -2.82
CA ILE A 182 11.96 -4.46 -3.58
C ILE A 182 10.69 -4.21 -2.77
N MET A 183 9.69 -3.67 -3.44
CA MET A 183 8.32 -3.59 -2.97
C MET A 183 7.48 -4.61 -3.74
N TRP A 184 6.78 -5.48 -3.02
CA TRP A 184 5.86 -6.44 -3.61
C TRP A 184 4.42 -6.03 -3.28
N VAL A 185 3.65 -5.72 -4.34
CA VAL A 185 2.21 -5.41 -4.28
C VAL A 185 1.45 -6.68 -4.64
N TYR A 186 0.56 -7.14 -3.75
CA TYR A 186 -0.24 -8.36 -3.90
C TYR A 186 -1.65 -8.19 -3.33
N GLU A 187 -2.51 -9.14 -3.57
CA GLU A 187 -3.85 -9.30 -2.99
C GLU A 187 -4.06 -10.69 -2.40
#